data_d71d38387ee0b9093f51f28e8bcc74e2
#
_entry.id   d71d38387ee0b9093f51f28e8bcc74e2
#
_cell.length_a   1.000
_cell.length_b   1.000
_cell.length_c   1.000
_cell.angle_alpha   90.00
_cell.angle_beta   90.00
_cell.angle_gamma   90.00
#
_symmetry.space_group_name_H-M   'P 1'
#
loop_
_entity.id
_entity.type
_entity.pdbx_description
1 polymer ?
#
loop_
_entity_poly.entity_id
_entity_poly.type
_entity_poly.pdbx_seq_one_letter_code
_entity_poly.pdbx_strand_id
1 'polypeptide(L)'
;RFGFDWAMTESDRLPRILIAVSKGSHCLNDLLHRWKTGSLGVEIAGVVSNHGTLRDLTEWHGLPFVLLPEGRDLQEAALLAEFDRVGADYLILARYMQILSPALADRLAGRCINIHHSFLPGFKGARPYHRAHARGVKLIGATAHFVTSDLDEGPIIEQAVDRVDHRASVDDLIRIGRDIEAQVLARAVQWIGARRVFRNGNRTIVFR
;
A
#
# COMPACT_ATOMS: atom_id res chain seq x y z
N ARG A 1 9.38 -4.11 37.04
CA ARG A 1 9.36 -4.95 35.84
C ARG A 1 8.73 -4.13 34.75
N PHE A 2 9.46 -3.86 33.69
CA PHE A 2 8.94 -3.21 32.49
C PHE A 2 8.32 -4.33 31.62
N GLY A 3 7.04 -4.23 31.26
CA GLY A 3 6.41 -5.09 30.26
C GLY A 3 6.81 -4.59 28.87
N PHE A 4 7.78 -5.24 28.24
CA PHE A 4 8.14 -4.95 26.85
C PHE A 4 7.51 -6.02 25.94
N ASP A 5 6.81 -5.59 24.91
CA ASP A 5 6.51 -6.44 23.77
C ASP A 5 7.76 -6.53 22.90
N TRP A 6 8.23 -7.74 22.67
CA TRP A 6 9.41 -7.95 21.83
C TRP A 6 9.17 -9.07 20.81
N ALA A 7 9.85 -8.96 19.69
CA ALA A 7 9.86 -10.01 18.67
C ALA A 7 11.31 -10.24 18.21
N MET A 8 11.67 -11.52 18.03
CA MET A 8 12.91 -11.89 17.35
C MET A 8 12.62 -12.32 15.93
N THR A 9 13.46 -11.86 15.02
CA THR A 9 13.41 -12.23 13.61
C THR A 9 14.81 -12.57 13.13
N GLU A 10 14.93 -13.53 12.21
CA GLU A 10 16.21 -13.83 11.58
C GLU A 10 16.70 -12.61 10.80
N SER A 11 17.99 -12.23 11.00
CA SER A 11 18.57 -11.04 10.37
C SER A 11 18.65 -11.15 8.86
N ASP A 12 18.83 -12.36 8.35
CA ASP A 12 19.11 -12.63 6.94
C ASP A 12 17.84 -12.90 6.11
N ARG A 13 16.69 -13.07 6.78
CA ARG A 13 15.42 -13.26 6.10
C ARG A 13 14.79 -11.92 5.75
N LEU A 14 14.64 -11.64 4.46
CA LEU A 14 13.86 -10.50 3.99
C LEU A 14 12.36 -10.73 4.28
N PRO A 15 11.62 -9.68 4.70
CA PRO A 15 10.17 -9.77 4.78
C PRO A 15 9.56 -10.11 3.43
N ARG A 16 8.60 -11.03 3.44
CA ARG A 16 7.90 -11.49 2.25
C ARG A 16 6.59 -10.75 2.08
N ILE A 17 6.36 -10.18 0.91
CA ILE A 17 5.16 -9.40 0.64
C ILE A 17 4.32 -9.99 -0.48
N LEU A 18 2.99 -9.91 -0.33
CA LEU A 18 2.02 -10.11 -1.39
C LEU A 18 1.46 -8.74 -1.78
N ILE A 19 1.39 -8.43 -3.07
CA ILE A 19 0.90 -7.14 -3.55
C ILE A 19 -0.50 -7.32 -4.13
N ALA A 20 -1.47 -6.54 -3.64
CA ALA A 20 -2.82 -6.49 -4.20
C ALA A 20 -2.99 -5.21 -5.04
N VAL A 21 -3.50 -5.37 -6.27
CA VAL A 21 -3.69 -4.28 -7.23
C VAL A 21 -5.09 -4.33 -7.87
N SER A 22 -5.51 -3.22 -8.49
CA SER A 22 -6.65 -3.20 -9.41
C SER A 22 -6.16 -2.84 -10.82
N LYS A 23 -6.51 -1.65 -11.35
CA LYS A 23 -6.16 -1.23 -12.71
C LYS A 23 -4.95 -0.30 -12.79
N GLY A 24 -4.66 0.45 -11.72
CA GLY A 24 -3.59 1.45 -11.68
C GLY A 24 -2.22 0.78 -11.54
N SER A 25 -1.31 1.02 -12.49
CA SER A 25 -0.01 0.36 -12.57
C SER A 25 1.13 1.10 -11.86
N HIS A 26 0.99 2.42 -11.61
CA HIS A 26 2.11 3.27 -11.19
C HIS A 26 2.81 2.80 -9.91
N CYS A 27 2.05 2.43 -8.87
CA CYS A 27 2.62 1.91 -7.63
C CYS A 27 3.28 0.53 -7.83
N LEU A 28 2.60 -0.39 -8.54
CA LEU A 28 3.16 -1.70 -8.83
C LEU A 28 4.46 -1.59 -9.63
N ASN A 29 4.47 -0.79 -10.69
CA ASN A 29 5.63 -0.61 -11.56
C ASN A 29 6.85 -0.08 -10.78
N ASP A 30 6.66 0.92 -9.90
CA ASP A 30 7.75 1.45 -9.07
C ASP A 30 8.26 0.40 -8.05
N LEU A 31 7.36 -0.35 -7.41
CA LEU A 31 7.75 -1.44 -6.51
C LEU A 31 8.54 -2.53 -7.24
N LEU A 32 8.09 -2.96 -8.42
CA LEU A 32 8.76 -3.99 -9.22
C LEU A 32 10.14 -3.53 -9.69
N HIS A 33 10.26 -2.26 -10.14
CA HIS A 33 11.54 -1.69 -10.53
C HIS A 33 12.53 -1.67 -9.36
N ARG A 34 12.11 -1.17 -8.19
CA ARG A 34 12.95 -1.11 -6.98
C ARG A 34 13.33 -2.50 -6.46
N TRP A 35 12.43 -3.46 -6.56
CA TRP A 35 12.70 -4.85 -6.21
C TRP A 35 13.80 -5.45 -7.11
N LYS A 36 13.69 -5.29 -8.44
CA LYS A 36 14.69 -5.75 -9.41
C LYS A 36 16.05 -5.10 -9.22
N THR A 37 16.11 -3.85 -8.80
CA THR A 37 17.37 -3.12 -8.52
C THR A 37 17.91 -3.37 -7.10
N GLY A 38 17.26 -4.22 -6.30
CA GLY A 38 17.69 -4.55 -4.94
C GLY A 38 17.46 -3.43 -3.91
N SER A 39 16.74 -2.36 -4.28
CA SER A 39 16.59 -1.19 -3.41
C SER A 39 15.36 -1.24 -2.51
N LEU A 40 14.53 -2.31 -2.58
CA LEU A 40 13.28 -2.40 -1.81
C LEU A 40 13.44 -3.13 -0.47
N GLY A 41 14.40 -4.06 -0.36
CA GLY A 41 14.68 -4.80 0.89
C GLY A 41 13.59 -5.78 1.32
N VAL A 42 12.81 -6.30 0.36
CA VAL A 42 11.76 -7.31 0.59
C VAL A 42 11.78 -8.37 -0.51
N GLU A 43 11.16 -9.52 -0.25
CA GLU A 43 10.84 -10.53 -1.25
C GLU A 43 9.39 -10.32 -1.72
N ILE A 44 9.17 -10.16 -3.04
CA ILE A 44 7.82 -10.14 -3.60
C ILE A 44 7.41 -11.58 -3.93
N ALA A 45 6.42 -12.10 -3.23
CA ALA A 45 5.92 -13.47 -3.40
C ALA A 45 4.98 -13.62 -4.60
N GLY A 46 4.34 -12.54 -5.01
CA GLY A 46 3.40 -12.50 -6.12
C GLY A 46 2.49 -11.29 -6.08
N VAL A 47 1.60 -11.22 -7.05
CA VAL A 47 0.60 -10.16 -7.20
C VAL A 47 -0.78 -10.79 -7.31
N VAL A 48 -1.74 -10.26 -6.57
CA VAL A 48 -3.16 -10.61 -6.68
C VAL A 48 -3.94 -9.41 -7.21
N SER A 49 -4.97 -9.65 -7.99
CA SER A 49 -5.78 -8.56 -8.55
C SER A 49 -7.21 -9.00 -8.83
N ASN A 50 -8.15 -8.07 -8.69
CA ASN A 50 -9.53 -8.21 -9.15
C ASN A 50 -9.72 -7.89 -10.64
N HIS A 51 -8.64 -7.60 -11.36
CA HIS A 51 -8.63 -7.34 -12.81
C HIS A 51 -7.39 -7.96 -13.47
N GLY A 52 -7.53 -8.48 -14.68
CA GLY A 52 -6.41 -9.07 -15.44
C GLY A 52 -5.40 -8.07 -16.01
N THR A 53 -5.67 -6.77 -15.91
CA THR A 53 -4.94 -5.69 -16.62
C THR A 53 -3.43 -5.67 -16.38
N LEU A 54 -2.97 -6.06 -15.18
CA LEU A 54 -1.57 -5.99 -14.78
C LEU A 54 -0.86 -7.35 -14.79
N ARG A 55 -1.48 -8.37 -15.39
CA ARG A 55 -0.89 -9.71 -15.50
C ARG A 55 0.43 -9.69 -16.25
N ASP A 56 0.44 -9.16 -17.46
CA ASP A 56 1.63 -9.17 -18.33
C ASP A 56 2.79 -8.42 -17.69
N LEU A 57 2.52 -7.28 -17.03
CA LEU A 57 3.52 -6.52 -16.29
C LEU A 57 4.12 -7.36 -15.16
N THR A 58 3.29 -8.10 -14.41
CA THR A 58 3.74 -8.94 -13.30
C THR A 58 4.56 -10.13 -13.78
N GLU A 59 4.04 -10.85 -14.75
CA GLU A 59 4.68 -12.07 -15.32
C GLU A 59 5.98 -11.74 -16.06
N TRP A 60 6.08 -10.57 -16.71
CA TRP A 60 7.33 -10.08 -17.29
C TRP A 60 8.46 -9.93 -16.27
N HIS A 61 8.13 -9.62 -15.01
CA HIS A 61 9.09 -9.59 -13.91
C HIS A 61 9.40 -10.98 -13.31
N GLY A 62 8.79 -12.05 -13.83
CA GLY A 62 8.95 -13.42 -13.35
C GLY A 62 8.18 -13.72 -12.06
N LEU A 63 7.15 -12.93 -11.76
CA LEU A 63 6.33 -13.10 -10.56
C LEU A 63 4.99 -13.77 -10.90
N PRO A 64 4.44 -14.61 -10.01
CA PRO A 64 3.11 -15.17 -10.17
C PRO A 64 2.03 -14.09 -10.05
N PHE A 65 1.02 -14.18 -10.92
CA PHE A 65 -0.16 -13.33 -10.91
C PHE A 65 -1.41 -14.17 -10.68
N VAL A 66 -2.19 -13.82 -9.66
CA VAL A 66 -3.47 -14.49 -9.34
C VAL A 66 -4.62 -13.53 -9.60
N LEU A 67 -5.53 -13.92 -10.52
CA LEU A 67 -6.79 -13.22 -10.70
C LEU A 67 -7.79 -13.69 -9.65
N LEU A 68 -8.25 -12.77 -8.82
CA LEU A 68 -9.22 -13.06 -7.78
C LEU A 68 -10.63 -13.25 -8.39
N PRO A 69 -11.46 -14.13 -7.83
CA PRO A 69 -12.82 -14.35 -8.31
C PRO A 69 -13.70 -13.11 -8.13
N GLU A 70 -14.82 -13.08 -8.83
CA GLU A 70 -15.87 -12.08 -8.62
C GLU A 70 -16.63 -12.33 -7.32
N GLY A 71 -17.14 -11.27 -6.73
CA GLY A 71 -17.87 -11.31 -5.47
C GLY A 71 -16.95 -11.12 -4.26
N ARG A 72 -17.34 -10.19 -3.38
CA ARG A 72 -16.52 -9.74 -2.26
C ARG A 72 -16.01 -10.86 -1.38
N ASP A 73 -16.92 -11.72 -0.92
CA ASP A 73 -16.58 -12.77 0.04
C ASP A 73 -15.63 -13.82 -0.56
N LEU A 74 -15.86 -14.21 -1.81
CA LEU A 74 -14.99 -15.13 -2.53
C LEU A 74 -13.63 -14.48 -2.82
N GLN A 75 -13.62 -13.22 -3.15
CA GLN A 75 -12.42 -12.46 -3.43
C GLN A 75 -11.54 -12.32 -2.17
N GLU A 76 -12.13 -11.97 -1.03
CA GLU A 76 -11.42 -11.87 0.24
C GLU A 76 -10.90 -13.22 0.73
N ALA A 77 -11.70 -14.27 0.58
CA ALA A 77 -11.28 -15.64 0.91
C ALA A 77 -10.10 -16.10 0.04
N ALA A 78 -10.15 -15.86 -1.27
CA ALA A 78 -9.07 -16.20 -2.19
C ALA A 78 -7.81 -15.38 -1.94
N LEU A 79 -7.95 -14.07 -1.63
CA LEU A 79 -6.83 -13.22 -1.26
C LEU A 79 -6.14 -13.70 0.01
N LEU A 80 -6.91 -14.03 1.05
CA LEU A 80 -6.36 -14.52 2.31
C LEU A 80 -5.71 -15.90 2.13
N ALA A 81 -6.33 -16.80 1.37
CA ALA A 81 -5.76 -18.10 1.05
C ALA A 81 -4.42 -17.98 0.31
N GLU A 82 -4.31 -17.06 -0.65
CA GLU A 82 -3.06 -16.79 -1.35
C GLU A 82 -2.01 -16.17 -0.43
N PHE A 83 -2.40 -15.23 0.43
CA PHE A 83 -1.53 -14.63 1.43
C PHE A 83 -0.90 -15.67 2.36
N ASP A 84 -1.72 -16.59 2.86
CA ASP A 84 -1.27 -17.70 3.73
C ASP A 84 -0.45 -18.73 2.94
N ARG A 85 -0.87 -19.08 1.70
CA ARG A 85 -0.16 -20.05 0.84
C ARG A 85 1.27 -19.63 0.52
N VAL A 86 1.49 -18.33 0.21
CA VAL A 86 2.83 -17.83 -0.08
C VAL A 86 3.63 -17.50 1.17
N GLY A 87 3.05 -17.61 2.37
CA GLY A 87 3.71 -17.25 3.62
C GLY A 87 4.11 -15.80 3.68
N ALA A 88 3.26 -14.88 3.20
CA ALA A 88 3.55 -13.46 3.21
C ALA A 88 3.53 -12.88 4.63
N ASP A 89 4.52 -12.06 4.94
CA ASP A 89 4.57 -11.29 6.18
C ASP A 89 3.64 -10.08 6.10
N TYR A 90 3.56 -9.44 4.91
CA TYR A 90 2.73 -8.26 4.69
C TYR A 90 1.93 -8.34 3.38
N LEU A 91 0.70 -7.81 3.43
CA LEU A 91 -0.13 -7.50 2.26
C LEU A 91 0.01 -6.01 1.93
N ILE A 92 0.36 -5.70 0.68
CA ILE A 92 0.52 -4.32 0.20
C ILE A 92 -0.60 -3.98 -0.77
N LEU A 93 -1.49 -3.09 -0.38
CA LEU A 93 -2.57 -2.60 -1.23
C LEU A 93 -2.04 -1.46 -2.13
N ALA A 94 -1.49 -1.84 -3.29
CA ALA A 94 -0.92 -0.91 -4.26
C ALA A 94 -2.00 -0.46 -5.26
N ARG A 95 -2.90 0.43 -4.81
CA ARG A 95 -4.08 0.86 -5.58
C ARG A 95 -5.10 -0.29 -5.78
N TYR A 96 -5.26 -1.11 -4.76
CA TYR A 96 -6.34 -2.09 -4.71
C TYR A 96 -7.65 -1.37 -4.34
N MET A 97 -8.52 -1.18 -5.32
CA MET A 97 -9.70 -0.31 -5.22
C MET A 97 -10.93 -1.03 -4.61
N GLN A 98 -10.68 -1.95 -3.69
CA GLN A 98 -11.70 -2.64 -2.90
C GLN A 98 -11.53 -2.28 -1.42
N ILE A 99 -12.64 -2.08 -0.74
CA ILE A 99 -12.65 -1.88 0.71
C ILE A 99 -12.68 -3.28 1.36
N LEU A 100 -11.69 -3.59 2.16
CA LEU A 100 -11.65 -4.85 2.91
C LEU A 100 -12.77 -4.89 3.95
N SER A 101 -13.31 -6.08 4.19
CA SER A 101 -14.24 -6.26 5.30
C SER A 101 -13.56 -6.02 6.66
N PRO A 102 -14.28 -5.62 7.69
CA PRO A 102 -13.71 -5.51 9.04
C PRO A 102 -13.04 -6.82 9.48
N ALA A 103 -13.65 -7.96 9.17
CA ALA A 103 -13.10 -9.27 9.52
C ALA A 103 -11.73 -9.53 8.85
N LEU A 104 -11.57 -9.19 7.58
CA LEU A 104 -10.30 -9.34 6.88
C LEU A 104 -9.27 -8.31 7.37
N ALA A 105 -9.68 -7.07 7.60
CA ALA A 105 -8.81 -6.03 8.16
C ALA A 105 -8.27 -6.42 9.54
N ASP A 106 -9.11 -6.97 10.41
CA ASP A 106 -8.72 -7.45 11.75
C ASP A 106 -7.78 -8.69 11.64
N ARG A 107 -8.07 -9.62 10.72
CA ARG A 107 -7.20 -10.79 10.48
C ARG A 107 -5.79 -10.40 10.01
N LEU A 108 -5.68 -9.30 9.29
CA LEU A 108 -4.43 -8.75 8.76
C LEU A 108 -3.91 -7.55 9.57
N ALA A 109 -4.42 -7.34 10.79
CA ALA A 109 -4.05 -6.20 11.63
C ALA A 109 -2.54 -6.10 11.83
N GLY A 110 -1.96 -4.96 11.43
CA GLY A 110 -0.51 -4.70 11.46
C GLY A 110 0.30 -5.42 10.39
N ARG A 111 -0.36 -6.11 9.47
CA ARG A 111 0.26 -6.83 8.35
C ARG A 111 -0.28 -6.37 6.98
N CYS A 112 -1.22 -5.45 6.93
CA CYS A 112 -1.77 -4.89 5.71
C CYS A 112 -1.46 -3.40 5.64
N ILE A 113 -0.87 -2.96 4.52
CA ILE A 113 -0.46 -1.58 4.28
C ILE A 113 -1.18 -1.09 3.03
N ASN A 114 -1.81 0.08 3.13
CA ASN A 114 -2.52 0.73 2.02
C ASN A 114 -1.83 2.02 1.61
N ILE A 115 -1.85 2.32 0.32
CA ILE A 115 -1.58 3.66 -0.20
C ILE A 115 -2.90 4.39 -0.45
N HIS A 116 -3.11 5.46 0.30
CA HIS A 116 -4.24 6.36 0.12
C HIS A 116 -3.81 7.61 -0.66
N HIS A 117 -4.60 7.95 -1.67
CA HIS A 117 -4.31 9.01 -2.63
C HIS A 117 -4.72 10.41 -2.14
N SER A 118 -4.49 10.69 -0.85
CA SER A 118 -4.55 12.03 -0.26
C SER A 118 -3.65 12.13 0.97
N PHE A 119 -3.40 13.35 1.39
CA PHE A 119 -2.73 13.64 2.66
C PHE A 119 -3.77 13.51 3.79
N LEU A 120 -3.79 12.35 4.45
CA LEU A 120 -4.71 12.10 5.58
C LEU A 120 -4.39 13.03 6.77
N PRO A 121 -5.40 13.46 7.51
CA PRO A 121 -6.83 13.07 7.46
C PRO A 121 -7.69 13.81 6.43
N GLY A 122 -7.09 14.57 5.51
CA GLY A 122 -7.83 15.32 4.49
C GLY A 122 -8.33 14.45 3.32
N PHE A 123 -9.46 14.81 2.74
CA PHE A 123 -10.03 14.23 1.50
C PHE A 123 -10.19 12.70 1.51
N LYS A 124 -10.68 12.13 2.61
CA LYS A 124 -11.02 10.70 2.68
C LYS A 124 -12.04 10.30 1.61
N GLY A 125 -11.97 9.07 1.13
CA GLY A 125 -12.93 8.49 0.19
C GLY A 125 -12.63 8.79 -1.28
N ALA A 126 -13.65 8.68 -2.15
CA ALA A 126 -13.50 8.70 -3.59
C ALA A 126 -13.17 10.09 -4.21
N ARG A 127 -12.49 10.07 -5.36
CA ARG A 127 -12.15 11.24 -6.21
C ARG A 127 -11.49 12.42 -5.47
N PRO A 128 -10.43 12.19 -4.65
CA PRO A 128 -9.82 13.26 -3.85
C PRO A 128 -9.25 14.38 -4.72
N TYR A 129 -8.64 14.09 -5.87
CA TYR A 129 -8.07 15.12 -6.77
C TYR A 129 -9.14 16.06 -7.36
N HIS A 130 -10.33 15.56 -7.72
CA HIS A 130 -11.42 16.41 -8.17
C HIS A 130 -11.89 17.34 -7.06
N ARG A 131 -12.01 16.81 -5.83
CA ARG A 131 -12.42 17.61 -4.67
C ARG A 131 -11.33 18.62 -4.28
N ALA A 132 -10.07 18.23 -4.34
CA ALA A 132 -8.93 19.09 -4.10
C ALA A 132 -8.87 20.26 -5.11
N HIS A 133 -9.05 19.97 -6.39
CA HIS A 133 -9.15 20.98 -7.44
C HIS A 133 -10.32 21.95 -7.22
N ALA A 134 -11.53 21.42 -7.01
CA ALA A 134 -12.72 22.24 -6.75
C ALA A 134 -12.58 23.12 -5.50
N ARG A 135 -11.81 22.68 -4.49
CA ARG A 135 -11.51 23.44 -3.28
C ARG A 135 -10.39 24.46 -3.46
N GLY A 136 -9.64 24.38 -4.56
CA GLY A 136 -8.51 25.27 -4.83
C GLY A 136 -7.34 25.08 -3.85
N VAL A 137 -7.07 23.84 -3.43
CA VAL A 137 -5.96 23.54 -2.50
C VAL A 137 -4.61 23.91 -3.10
N LYS A 138 -3.63 24.10 -2.26
CA LYS A 138 -2.24 24.45 -2.65
C LYS A 138 -1.26 23.32 -2.41
N LEU A 139 -1.72 22.23 -1.79
CA LEU A 139 -0.96 21.01 -1.56
C LEU A 139 -1.84 19.80 -1.88
N ILE A 140 -1.25 18.83 -2.54
CA ILE A 140 -1.78 17.47 -2.67
C ILE A 140 -0.78 16.49 -2.12
N GLY A 141 -1.19 15.26 -1.84
CA GLY A 141 -0.27 14.29 -1.28
C GLY A 141 -0.84 12.88 -1.26
N ALA A 142 -0.07 11.99 -0.67
CA ALA A 142 -0.44 10.60 -0.45
C ALA A 142 -0.01 10.13 0.94
N THR A 143 -0.65 9.08 1.43
CA THR A 143 -0.41 8.50 2.75
C THR A 143 -0.33 6.98 2.64
N ALA A 144 0.77 6.39 3.10
CA ALA A 144 0.88 4.96 3.35
C ALA A 144 0.60 4.70 4.85
N HIS A 145 -0.34 3.80 5.14
CA HIS A 145 -0.77 3.51 6.51
C HIS A 145 -1.11 2.03 6.66
N PHE A 146 -1.09 1.54 7.89
CA PHE A 146 -1.65 0.23 8.19
C PHE A 146 -3.17 0.26 8.02
N VAL A 147 -3.72 -0.83 7.48
CA VAL A 147 -5.17 -0.99 7.36
C VAL A 147 -5.76 -1.38 8.73
N THR A 148 -6.90 -0.80 9.04
CA THR A 148 -7.75 -1.12 10.19
C THR A 148 -9.19 -1.31 9.71
N SER A 149 -10.09 -1.75 10.59
CA SER A 149 -11.54 -1.83 10.33
C SER A 149 -12.15 -0.48 9.97
N ASP A 150 -11.57 0.60 10.49
CA ASP A 150 -11.99 1.96 10.18
C ASP A 150 -11.26 2.45 8.91
N LEU A 151 -12.04 2.80 7.89
CA LEU A 151 -11.50 3.17 6.57
C LEU A 151 -10.62 4.42 6.65
N ASP A 152 -9.38 4.27 6.17
CA ASP A 152 -8.37 5.34 6.09
C ASP A 152 -7.99 5.97 7.45
N GLU A 153 -8.19 5.23 8.57
CA GLU A 153 -7.91 5.71 9.94
C GLU A 153 -6.70 5.03 10.60
N GLY A 154 -6.08 4.08 9.94
CA GLY A 154 -4.98 3.29 10.52
C GLY A 154 -3.69 4.08 10.71
N PRO A 155 -2.75 3.54 11.52
CA PRO A 155 -1.46 4.18 11.84
C PRO A 155 -0.66 4.52 10.58
N ILE A 156 -0.26 5.78 10.46
CA ILE A 156 0.46 6.31 9.29
C ILE A 156 1.92 5.88 9.33
N ILE A 157 2.45 5.39 8.21
CA ILE A 157 3.85 4.97 8.05
C ILE A 157 4.66 6.07 7.35
N GLU A 158 4.16 6.57 6.22
CA GLU A 158 4.84 7.58 5.43
C GLU A 158 3.83 8.49 4.75
N GLN A 159 4.19 9.75 4.61
CA GLN A 159 3.40 10.75 3.89
C GLN A 159 4.33 11.66 3.07
N ALA A 160 3.82 12.11 1.93
CA ALA A 160 4.44 13.19 1.19
C ALA A 160 3.39 14.11 0.59
N VAL A 161 3.78 15.34 0.36
CA VAL A 161 2.97 16.37 -0.29
C VAL A 161 3.77 17.06 -1.38
N ASP A 162 3.07 17.58 -2.38
CA ASP A 162 3.63 18.45 -3.38
C ASP A 162 2.78 19.71 -3.54
N ARG A 163 3.42 20.80 -3.95
CA ARG A 163 2.77 22.08 -4.15
C ARG A 163 2.12 22.14 -5.53
N VAL A 164 0.88 22.61 -5.54
CA VAL A 164 0.11 22.87 -6.77
C VAL A 164 -0.41 24.31 -6.79
N ASP A 165 -0.70 24.83 -7.95
CA ASP A 165 -1.25 26.17 -8.11
C ASP A 165 -2.56 26.17 -8.90
N HIS A 166 -3.11 27.37 -9.15
CA HIS A 166 -4.39 27.56 -9.82
C HIS A 166 -4.40 27.19 -11.32
N ARG A 167 -3.22 26.96 -11.93
CA ARG A 167 -3.08 26.56 -13.33
C ARG A 167 -3.19 25.06 -13.53
N ALA A 168 -2.97 24.28 -12.44
CA ALA A 168 -3.02 22.84 -12.50
C ALA A 168 -4.45 22.36 -12.75
N SER A 169 -4.66 21.62 -13.83
CA SER A 169 -5.90 20.93 -14.12
C SER A 169 -6.10 19.72 -13.18
N VAL A 170 -7.29 19.12 -13.20
CA VAL A 170 -7.54 17.86 -12.47
C VAL A 170 -6.60 16.75 -12.95
N ASP A 171 -6.31 16.68 -14.25
CA ASP A 171 -5.41 15.68 -14.82
C ASP A 171 -3.96 15.90 -14.38
N ASP A 172 -3.52 17.15 -14.24
CA ASP A 172 -2.22 17.47 -13.64
C ASP A 172 -2.15 17.02 -12.18
N LEU A 173 -3.19 17.28 -11.39
CA LEU A 173 -3.26 16.80 -10.01
C LEU A 173 -3.20 15.27 -9.93
N ILE A 174 -3.88 14.57 -10.82
CA ILE A 174 -3.84 13.10 -10.90
C ILE A 174 -2.44 12.62 -11.26
N ARG A 175 -1.77 13.25 -12.23
CA ARG A 175 -0.40 12.88 -12.65
C ARG A 175 0.60 13.08 -11.51
N ILE A 176 0.63 14.26 -10.90
CA ILE A 176 1.49 14.57 -9.75
C ILE A 176 1.19 13.62 -8.59
N GLY A 177 -0.10 13.38 -8.32
CA GLY A 177 -0.52 12.49 -7.26
C GLY A 177 -0.05 11.05 -7.44
N ARG A 178 -0.05 10.51 -8.67
CA ARG A 178 0.49 9.17 -8.97
C ARG A 178 1.98 9.04 -8.65
N ASP A 179 2.75 10.06 -8.94
CA ASP A 179 4.19 10.08 -8.65
C ASP A 179 4.42 10.09 -7.13
N ILE A 180 3.64 10.87 -6.38
CA ILE A 180 3.71 10.90 -4.92
C ILE A 180 3.27 9.55 -4.33
N GLU A 181 2.16 8.97 -4.81
CA GLU A 181 1.67 7.67 -4.36
C GLU A 181 2.72 6.57 -4.50
N ALA A 182 3.37 6.49 -5.67
CA ALA A 182 4.42 5.51 -5.93
C ALA A 182 5.61 5.68 -4.96
N GLN A 183 6.09 6.90 -4.77
CA GLN A 183 7.21 7.19 -3.87
C GLN A 183 6.87 6.90 -2.40
N VAL A 184 5.69 7.31 -1.93
CA VAL A 184 5.25 7.12 -0.54
C VAL A 184 5.09 5.64 -0.23
N LEU A 185 4.45 4.87 -1.13
CA LEU A 185 4.31 3.43 -0.92
C LEU A 185 5.66 2.73 -0.92
N ALA A 186 6.54 3.06 -1.86
CA ALA A 186 7.88 2.46 -1.92
C ALA A 186 8.70 2.74 -0.65
N ARG A 187 8.67 3.97 -0.13
CA ARG A 187 9.34 4.30 1.14
C ARG A 187 8.75 3.51 2.31
N ALA A 188 7.42 3.41 2.39
CA ALA A 188 6.77 2.63 3.45
C ALA A 188 7.21 1.15 3.40
N VAL A 189 7.25 0.55 2.20
CA VAL A 189 7.73 -0.83 2.00
C VAL A 189 9.22 -0.96 2.35
N GLN A 190 10.07 0.01 1.99
CA GLN A 190 11.48 0.03 2.39
C GLN A 190 11.66 0.06 3.90
N TRP A 191 10.89 0.90 4.62
CA TRP A 191 10.95 0.96 6.09
C TRP A 191 10.49 -0.34 6.75
N ILE A 192 9.47 -1.01 6.19
CA ILE A 192 9.05 -2.34 6.62
C ILE A 192 10.13 -3.37 6.32
N GLY A 193 10.69 -3.35 5.10
CA GLY A 193 11.81 -4.21 4.71
C GLY A 193 13.00 -4.11 5.64
N ALA A 194 13.36 -2.89 6.03
CA ALA A 194 14.42 -2.60 6.99
C ALA A 194 14.01 -2.83 8.46
N ARG A 195 12.76 -3.26 8.73
CA ARG A 195 12.22 -3.48 10.09
C ARG A 195 12.30 -2.24 11.00
N ARG A 196 12.08 -1.07 10.40
CA ARG A 196 12.20 0.24 11.06
C ARG A 196 10.86 0.87 11.45
N VAL A 197 9.74 0.14 11.30
CA VAL A 197 8.40 0.62 11.61
C VAL A 197 7.85 -0.10 12.83
N PHE A 198 7.57 0.64 13.88
CA PHE A 198 7.00 0.15 15.11
C PHE A 198 5.64 0.79 15.36
N ARG A 199 4.64 -0.03 15.66
CA ARG A 199 3.30 0.47 16.03
C ARG A 199 3.29 0.86 17.50
N ASN A 200 2.68 2.01 17.79
CA ASN A 200 2.45 2.51 19.16
C ASN A 200 1.01 3.03 19.25
N GLY A 201 0.08 2.14 19.58
CA GLY A 201 -1.35 2.43 19.52
C GLY A 201 -1.77 2.80 18.09
N ASN A 202 -2.39 3.97 17.91
CA ASN A 202 -2.81 4.50 16.61
C ASN A 202 -1.73 5.35 15.91
N ARG A 203 -0.47 5.14 16.24
CA ARG A 203 0.68 5.85 15.65
C ARG A 203 1.75 4.86 15.24
N THR A 204 2.70 5.31 14.42
CA THR A 204 3.94 4.59 14.18
C THR A 204 5.15 5.39 14.68
N ILE A 205 6.21 4.66 15.02
CA ILE A 205 7.56 5.19 15.20
C ILE A 205 8.37 4.62 14.04
N VAL A 206 8.93 5.50 13.21
CA VAL A 206 9.74 5.11 12.04
C VAL A 206 11.16 5.59 12.26
N PHE A 207 12.10 4.65 12.34
CA PHE A 207 13.53 4.96 12.43
C PHE A 207 14.09 5.14 11.01
N ARG A 208 14.42 6.36 10.66
CA ARG A 208 14.99 6.76 9.36
C ARG A 208 16.50 6.62 9.33
#